data_c94f7f63c2af3065a9497ec6250a90d8
#
_entry.id   c94f7f63c2af3065a9497ec6250a90d8
#
_cell.length_a   1.000
_cell.length_b   1.000
_cell.length_c   1.000
_cell.angle_alpha   90.00
_cell.angle_beta   90.00
_cell.angle_gamma   90.00
#
_symmetry.space_group_name_H-M   'P 1'
#
loop_
_entity.id
_entity.type
_entity.pdbx_description
1 polymer ?
#
loop_
_entity_poly.entity_id
_entity_poly.type
_entity_poly.pdbx_seq_one_letter_code
_entity_poly.pdbx_strand_id
1 'polypeptide(L)'
;CDRNMKILLIGEYSNVHATLAKGLRKLGHKVVVVSNGDFWKDYPRDIDVSRRKSHLGGALLYTKLLAILPRLRGFDIVQLINPMFFELKAERLYAFYNYLRRHNKCMIMGAFGMDYYWVHECISKKPLRYSDFNIGKELRTDKEAMKYRKDWIGTEKEKLNKYIAHDCDRIVTGLYEYWACYKPIFGSKTVFCAYPIVPKHTEPRKFDGTLRLFIGINKERSVYKGTDIMLQAAKDLKEEYGDKIEMNIAE
;
A
#
# COMPACT_ATOMS: atom_id res chain seq x y z
N CYS A 1 -7.78 -1.22 -27.47
CA CYS A 1 -8.73 -2.28 -27.07
C CYS A 1 -9.93 -1.63 -26.40
N ASP A 2 -11.02 -1.43 -27.16
CA ASP A 2 -12.24 -0.72 -26.70
C ASP A 2 -13.21 -1.62 -25.92
N ARG A 3 -12.71 -2.55 -25.14
CA ARG A 3 -13.57 -3.46 -24.39
C ARG A 3 -13.78 -2.91 -22.97
N ASN A 4 -15.00 -2.46 -22.68
CA ASN A 4 -15.41 -2.09 -21.33
C ASN A 4 -15.29 -3.31 -20.40
N MET A 5 -14.39 -3.25 -19.44
CA MET A 5 -14.16 -4.30 -18.45
C MET A 5 -14.92 -4.05 -17.17
N LYS A 6 -15.26 -5.14 -16.46
CA LYS A 6 -15.72 -5.10 -15.06
C LYS A 6 -14.53 -5.33 -14.14
N ILE A 7 -14.22 -4.36 -13.29
CA ILE A 7 -13.02 -4.37 -12.44
C ILE A 7 -13.44 -4.26 -10.97
N LEU A 8 -12.90 -5.12 -10.14
CA LEU A 8 -13.10 -5.13 -8.70
C LEU A 8 -11.77 -4.77 -8.01
N LEU A 9 -11.78 -3.73 -7.21
CA LEU A 9 -10.63 -3.29 -6.40
C LEU A 9 -10.95 -3.55 -4.93
N ILE A 10 -10.12 -4.35 -4.25
CA ILE A 10 -10.35 -4.75 -2.86
C ILE A 10 -9.24 -4.24 -1.95
N GLY A 11 -9.65 -3.56 -0.90
CA GLY A 11 -8.77 -2.88 0.05
C GLY A 11 -8.41 -1.47 -0.41
N GLU A 12 -7.82 -0.69 0.50
CA GLU A 12 -7.38 0.68 0.23
C GLU A 12 -6.16 1.02 1.08
N TYR A 13 -5.15 1.61 0.46
CA TYR A 13 -4.02 2.27 1.13
C TYR A 13 -3.74 3.60 0.45
N SER A 14 -3.73 4.67 1.22
CA SER A 14 -3.26 6.00 0.77
C SER A 14 -3.90 6.49 -0.53
N ASN A 15 -5.20 6.24 -0.73
CA ASN A 15 -5.99 6.67 -1.89
C ASN A 15 -5.60 6.00 -3.23
N VAL A 16 -4.94 4.85 -3.19
CA VAL A 16 -4.47 4.17 -4.42
C VAL A 16 -5.65 3.62 -5.21
N HIS A 17 -6.50 2.78 -4.60
CA HIS A 17 -7.62 2.16 -5.32
C HIS A 17 -8.72 3.16 -5.66
N ALA A 18 -9.03 4.11 -4.80
CA ALA A 18 -10.02 5.14 -5.09
C ALA A 18 -9.58 6.04 -6.27
N THR A 19 -8.28 6.41 -6.33
CA THR A 19 -7.75 7.18 -7.46
C THR A 19 -7.70 6.35 -8.74
N LEU A 20 -7.28 5.08 -8.66
CA LEU A 20 -7.28 4.15 -9.80
C LEU A 20 -8.69 3.96 -10.35
N ALA A 21 -9.68 3.75 -9.48
CA ALA A 21 -11.08 3.63 -9.87
C ALA A 21 -11.59 4.86 -10.62
N LYS A 22 -11.24 6.05 -10.15
CA LYS A 22 -11.60 7.30 -10.83
C LYS A 22 -11.03 7.38 -12.25
N GLY A 23 -9.77 6.98 -12.44
CA GLY A 23 -9.12 6.92 -13.76
C GLY A 23 -9.76 5.89 -14.67
N LEU A 24 -9.94 4.67 -14.19
CA LEU A 24 -10.53 3.57 -14.95
C LEU A 24 -11.98 3.85 -15.37
N ARG A 25 -12.79 4.48 -14.50
CA ARG A 25 -14.16 4.92 -14.83
C ARG A 25 -14.18 5.97 -15.92
N LYS A 26 -13.22 6.92 -15.94
CA LYS A 26 -13.07 7.88 -17.04
C LYS A 26 -12.72 7.22 -18.37
N LEU A 27 -12.07 6.06 -18.34
CA LEU A 27 -11.79 5.25 -19.53
C LEU A 27 -12.98 4.34 -19.94
N GLY A 28 -14.13 4.46 -19.28
CA GLY A 28 -15.36 3.72 -19.60
C GLY A 28 -15.49 2.35 -18.93
N HIS A 29 -14.57 1.96 -18.04
CA HIS A 29 -14.67 0.68 -17.33
C HIS A 29 -15.69 0.73 -16.18
N LYS A 30 -16.35 -0.42 -15.90
CA LYS A 30 -17.21 -0.59 -14.72
C LYS A 30 -16.35 -1.01 -13.54
N VAL A 31 -16.16 -0.12 -12.57
CA VAL A 31 -15.27 -0.35 -11.41
C VAL A 31 -16.07 -0.36 -10.12
N VAL A 32 -15.83 -1.37 -9.29
CA VAL A 32 -16.34 -1.48 -7.92
C VAL A 32 -15.18 -1.47 -6.95
N VAL A 33 -15.22 -0.58 -5.96
CA VAL A 33 -14.24 -0.49 -4.87
C VAL A 33 -14.86 -1.03 -3.59
N VAL A 34 -14.21 -2.02 -2.99
CA VAL A 34 -14.60 -2.64 -1.72
C VAL A 34 -13.48 -2.42 -0.70
N SER A 35 -13.67 -1.54 0.25
CA SER A 35 -12.62 -1.21 1.21
C SER A 35 -13.16 -0.70 2.54
N ASN A 36 -12.25 -0.50 3.51
CA ASN A 36 -12.53 0.21 4.76
C ASN A 36 -12.18 1.73 4.66
N GLY A 37 -11.84 2.23 3.47
CA GLY A 37 -11.48 3.64 3.24
C GLY A 37 -10.13 4.05 3.83
N ASP A 38 -9.25 3.11 4.18
CA ASP A 38 -7.98 3.37 4.88
C ASP A 38 -8.20 4.07 6.24
N PHE A 39 -9.13 3.51 7.02
CA PHE A 39 -9.50 3.93 8.38
C PHE A 39 -10.05 5.36 8.45
N TRP A 40 -9.41 6.21 9.24
CA TRP A 40 -9.84 7.61 9.48
C TRP A 40 -9.74 8.51 8.26
N LYS A 41 -9.00 8.11 7.23
CA LYS A 41 -8.85 8.87 5.98
C LYS A 41 -10.11 8.82 5.11
N ASP A 42 -10.96 7.82 5.31
CA ASP A 42 -12.30 7.67 4.75
C ASP A 42 -12.38 7.85 3.21
N TYR A 43 -11.42 7.26 2.49
CA TYR A 43 -11.39 7.34 1.03
C TYR A 43 -12.64 6.74 0.37
N PRO A 44 -13.06 7.29 -0.80
CA PRO A 44 -14.26 6.85 -1.51
C PRO A 44 -14.26 5.36 -1.86
N ARG A 45 -15.40 4.71 -1.64
CA ARG A 45 -15.63 3.29 -1.92
C ARG A 45 -17.10 3.05 -2.26
N ASP A 46 -17.38 1.96 -2.99
CA ASP A 46 -18.76 1.57 -3.35
C ASP A 46 -19.36 0.64 -2.30
N ILE A 47 -18.53 -0.23 -1.71
CA ILE A 47 -18.94 -1.15 -0.65
C ILE A 47 -18.01 -0.93 0.55
N ASP A 48 -18.56 -0.40 1.63
CA ASP A 48 -17.84 -0.27 2.89
C ASP A 48 -17.71 -1.60 3.60
N VAL A 49 -16.48 -1.97 3.97
CA VAL A 49 -16.15 -3.17 4.76
C VAL A 49 -15.30 -2.82 5.98
N SER A 50 -15.55 -1.66 6.57
CA SER A 50 -14.90 -1.23 7.81
C SER A 50 -15.27 -2.15 8.97
N ARG A 51 -14.26 -2.46 9.79
CA ARG A 51 -14.42 -3.23 11.00
C ARG A 51 -14.85 -2.32 12.15
N ARG A 52 -15.91 -2.66 12.84
CA ARG A 52 -16.31 -1.97 14.08
C ARG A 52 -15.29 -2.20 15.18
N LYS A 53 -14.97 -1.15 15.94
CA LYS A 53 -14.10 -1.21 17.13
C LYS A 53 -14.86 -1.84 18.30
N SER A 54 -15.06 -3.17 18.26
CA SER A 54 -15.73 -3.93 19.33
C SER A 54 -15.19 -5.34 19.35
N HIS A 55 -15.41 -6.07 20.47
CA HIS A 55 -15.03 -7.48 20.59
C HIS A 55 -15.66 -8.35 19.49
N LEU A 56 -16.91 -8.04 19.09
CA LEU A 56 -17.62 -8.72 18.01
C LEU A 56 -17.33 -8.17 16.62
N GLY A 57 -16.55 -7.08 16.50
CA GLY A 57 -16.32 -6.38 15.22
C GLY A 57 -15.73 -7.28 14.13
N GLY A 58 -14.87 -8.23 14.49
CA GLY A 58 -14.34 -9.20 13.54
C GLY A 58 -15.37 -10.23 13.06
N ALA A 59 -16.26 -10.68 13.92
CA ALA A 59 -17.35 -11.59 13.56
C ALA A 59 -18.39 -10.89 12.67
N LEU A 60 -18.77 -9.67 13.03
CA LEU A 60 -19.68 -8.84 12.23
C LEU A 60 -19.11 -8.53 10.84
N LEU A 61 -17.83 -8.22 10.75
CA LEU A 61 -17.17 -8.05 9.46
C LEU A 61 -17.19 -9.35 8.66
N TYR A 62 -16.88 -10.47 9.28
CA TYR A 62 -16.87 -11.77 8.62
C TYR A 62 -18.24 -12.13 8.03
N THR A 63 -19.32 -11.97 8.79
CA THR A 63 -20.70 -12.20 8.31
C THR A 63 -21.08 -11.24 7.20
N LYS A 64 -20.71 -9.96 7.30
CA LYS A 64 -20.92 -8.96 6.25
C LYS A 64 -20.20 -9.35 4.96
N LEU A 65 -18.95 -9.79 5.06
CA LEU A 65 -18.18 -10.25 3.90
C LEU A 65 -18.81 -11.47 3.24
N LEU A 66 -19.29 -12.45 4.02
CA LEU A 66 -20.02 -13.60 3.47
C LEU A 66 -21.29 -13.16 2.71
N ALA A 67 -22.04 -12.21 3.27
CA ALA A 67 -23.28 -11.72 2.64
C ALA A 67 -23.03 -10.99 1.30
N ILE A 68 -21.88 -10.33 1.14
CA ILE A 68 -21.56 -9.62 -0.11
C ILE A 68 -20.85 -10.49 -1.17
N LEU A 69 -20.35 -11.69 -0.80
CA LEU A 69 -19.63 -12.56 -1.75
C LEU A 69 -20.34 -12.75 -3.10
N PRO A 70 -21.67 -12.98 -3.17
CA PRO A 70 -22.34 -13.13 -4.46
C PRO A 70 -22.22 -11.90 -5.36
N ARG A 71 -21.98 -10.72 -4.80
CA ARG A 71 -21.78 -9.46 -5.54
C ARG A 71 -20.34 -9.28 -6.03
N LEU A 72 -19.40 -10.10 -5.57
CA LEU A 72 -17.96 -10.02 -5.87
C LEU A 72 -17.53 -11.05 -6.93
N ARG A 73 -18.46 -11.45 -7.83
CA ARG A 73 -18.23 -12.43 -8.90
C ARG A 73 -18.49 -11.85 -10.28
N GLY A 74 -17.89 -12.47 -11.32
CA GLY A 74 -18.11 -12.11 -12.70
C GLY A 74 -17.37 -10.87 -13.16
N PHE A 75 -16.28 -10.53 -12.48
CA PHE A 75 -15.36 -9.48 -12.88
C PHE A 75 -14.30 -10.01 -13.85
N ASP A 76 -13.89 -9.15 -14.79
CA ASP A 76 -12.78 -9.46 -15.69
C ASP A 76 -11.44 -9.37 -14.96
N ILE A 77 -11.31 -8.42 -14.03
CA ILE A 77 -10.13 -8.21 -13.20
C ILE A 77 -10.55 -8.01 -11.75
N VAL A 78 -9.85 -8.67 -10.83
CA VAL A 78 -9.87 -8.39 -9.39
C VAL A 78 -8.47 -8.01 -8.97
N GLN A 79 -8.32 -6.83 -8.36
CA GLN A 79 -7.05 -6.41 -7.78
C GLN A 79 -7.18 -6.27 -6.27
N LEU A 80 -6.30 -6.97 -5.55
CA LEU A 80 -6.14 -6.85 -4.11
C LEU A 80 -5.11 -5.76 -3.81
N ILE A 81 -5.36 -4.91 -2.82
CA ILE A 81 -4.42 -3.86 -2.43
C ILE A 81 -3.12 -4.44 -1.82
N ASN A 82 -3.26 -5.59 -1.14
CA ASN A 82 -2.20 -6.26 -0.39
C ASN A 82 -2.69 -7.69 -0.05
N PRO A 83 -1.83 -8.64 0.31
CA PRO A 83 -2.27 -9.96 0.78
C PRO A 83 -3.26 -9.92 1.95
N MET A 84 -3.17 -8.90 2.82
CA MET A 84 -4.11 -8.65 3.90
C MET A 84 -5.25 -7.72 3.46
N PHE A 85 -5.98 -8.09 2.43
CA PHE A 85 -6.97 -7.26 1.73
C PHE A 85 -8.27 -6.97 2.50
N PHE A 86 -8.53 -7.66 3.61
CA PHE A 86 -9.59 -7.35 4.58
C PHE A 86 -9.04 -7.36 6.01
N GLU A 87 -9.69 -6.66 6.94
CA GLU A 87 -9.32 -6.58 8.36
C GLU A 87 -9.69 -7.87 9.14
N LEU A 88 -9.25 -9.00 8.63
CA LEU A 88 -9.42 -10.33 9.24
C LEU A 88 -8.04 -10.95 9.52
N LYS A 89 -8.06 -12.03 10.33
CA LYS A 89 -6.87 -12.89 10.49
C LYS A 89 -6.52 -13.56 9.15
N ALA A 90 -5.24 -13.77 8.89
CA ALA A 90 -4.75 -14.34 7.63
C ALA A 90 -5.40 -15.69 7.30
N GLU A 91 -5.62 -16.55 8.31
CA GLU A 91 -6.22 -17.87 8.14
C GLU A 91 -7.63 -17.82 7.53
N ARG A 92 -8.36 -16.74 7.78
CA ARG A 92 -9.71 -16.54 7.23
C ARG A 92 -9.71 -16.01 5.80
N LEU A 93 -8.64 -15.39 5.36
CA LEU A 93 -8.55 -14.77 4.03
C LEU A 93 -8.40 -15.79 2.90
N TYR A 94 -7.89 -17.00 3.16
CA TYR A 94 -7.81 -18.05 2.15
C TYR A 94 -9.18 -18.39 1.51
N ALA A 95 -10.22 -18.50 2.33
CA ALA A 95 -11.56 -18.81 1.82
C ALA A 95 -12.08 -17.71 0.91
N PHE A 96 -11.89 -16.43 1.27
CA PHE A 96 -12.28 -15.29 0.46
C PHE A 96 -11.45 -15.20 -0.83
N TYR A 97 -10.14 -15.36 -0.73
CA TYR A 97 -9.27 -15.37 -1.90
C TYR A 97 -9.68 -16.48 -2.88
N ASN A 98 -9.86 -17.71 -2.40
CA ASN A 98 -10.26 -18.84 -3.23
C ASN A 98 -11.63 -18.67 -3.87
N TYR A 99 -12.57 -18.04 -3.17
CA TYR A 99 -13.85 -17.67 -3.75
C TYR A 99 -13.66 -16.67 -4.90
N LEU A 100 -12.92 -15.59 -4.68
CA LEU A 100 -12.64 -14.59 -5.71
C LEU A 100 -11.94 -15.20 -6.92
N ARG A 101 -10.94 -16.06 -6.70
CA ARG A 101 -10.17 -16.74 -7.73
C ARG A 101 -11.05 -17.63 -8.63
N ARG A 102 -11.99 -18.34 -8.03
CA ARG A 102 -12.89 -19.26 -8.76
C ARG A 102 -13.99 -18.56 -9.58
N HIS A 103 -14.37 -17.37 -9.17
CA HIS A 103 -15.56 -16.70 -9.73
C HIS A 103 -15.23 -15.47 -10.59
N ASN A 104 -13.94 -15.19 -10.82
CA ASN A 104 -13.47 -14.06 -11.62
C ASN A 104 -12.37 -14.51 -12.58
N LYS A 105 -12.09 -13.70 -13.63
CA LYS A 105 -11.21 -14.15 -14.72
C LYS A 105 -9.73 -13.96 -14.42
N CYS A 106 -9.36 -12.81 -13.85
CA CYS A 106 -7.97 -12.45 -13.61
C CYS A 106 -7.80 -11.92 -12.18
N MET A 107 -6.83 -12.46 -11.46
CA MET A 107 -6.46 -12.04 -10.11
C MET A 107 -5.13 -11.32 -10.12
N ILE A 108 -5.12 -10.09 -9.62
CA ILE A 108 -3.92 -9.26 -9.46
C ILE A 108 -3.68 -9.04 -7.97
N MET A 109 -2.47 -9.31 -7.52
CA MET A 109 -2.02 -8.93 -6.17
C MET A 109 -1.28 -7.60 -6.24
N GLY A 110 -1.72 -6.61 -5.49
CA GLY A 110 -0.98 -5.39 -5.24
C GLY A 110 0.07 -5.60 -4.14
N ALA A 111 1.30 -5.21 -4.39
CA ALA A 111 2.34 -5.06 -3.39
C ALA A 111 2.46 -3.56 -3.08
N PHE A 112 1.46 -3.03 -2.32
CA PHE A 112 1.30 -1.60 -2.08
C PHE A 112 1.45 -1.21 -0.61
N GLY A 113 1.97 -2.10 0.20
CA GLY A 113 2.20 -1.86 1.61
C GLY A 113 3.05 -2.95 2.23
N MET A 114 3.21 -2.89 3.55
CA MET A 114 3.97 -3.87 4.31
C MET A 114 3.48 -5.29 4.02
N ASP A 115 4.39 -6.17 3.61
CA ASP A 115 4.12 -7.56 3.33
C ASP A 115 5.35 -8.46 3.61
N TYR A 116 5.19 -9.78 3.44
CA TYR A 116 6.25 -10.75 3.69
C TYR A 116 7.48 -10.53 2.79
N TYR A 117 7.29 -10.34 1.49
CA TYR A 117 8.41 -10.23 0.56
C TYR A 117 9.21 -8.96 0.79
N TRP A 118 8.54 -7.83 1.10
CA TRP A 118 9.21 -6.61 1.50
C TRP A 118 10.07 -6.82 2.75
N VAL A 119 9.49 -7.40 3.81
CA VAL A 119 10.22 -7.68 5.06
C VAL A 119 11.35 -8.66 4.82
N HIS A 120 11.06 -9.82 4.22
CA HIS A 120 12.02 -10.90 4.04
C HIS A 120 13.20 -10.52 3.15
N GLU A 121 12.96 -9.92 1.99
CA GLU A 121 14.03 -9.57 1.07
C GLU A 121 14.92 -8.47 1.63
N CYS A 122 14.34 -7.47 2.32
CA CYS A 122 15.13 -6.41 2.96
C CYS A 122 15.99 -6.91 4.13
N ILE A 123 15.58 -7.95 4.87
CA ILE A 123 16.42 -8.51 5.92
C ILE A 123 17.44 -9.55 5.41
N SER A 124 17.13 -10.28 4.33
CA SER A 124 17.96 -11.37 3.82
C SER A 124 18.86 -10.94 2.66
N LYS A 125 18.30 -10.40 1.59
CA LYS A 125 19.03 -10.01 0.36
C LYS A 125 19.48 -8.56 0.35
N LYS A 126 18.76 -7.68 1.07
CA LYS A 126 19.02 -6.24 1.14
C LYS A 126 19.15 -5.61 -0.26
N PRO A 127 18.10 -5.71 -1.12
CA PRO A 127 18.15 -5.21 -2.49
C PRO A 127 18.34 -3.69 -2.56
N LEU A 128 18.09 -2.99 -1.46
CA LEU A 128 18.23 -1.55 -1.33
C LEU A 128 19.30 -1.23 -0.29
N ARG A 129 20.07 -0.15 -0.52
CA ARG A 129 21.04 0.35 0.44
C ARG A 129 20.37 0.80 1.74
N TYR A 130 19.17 1.34 1.65
CA TYR A 130 18.36 1.79 2.79
C TYR A 130 16.94 1.26 2.63
N SER A 131 16.40 0.71 3.70
CA SER A 131 14.98 0.28 3.77
C SER A 131 14.45 0.42 5.20
N ASP A 132 13.20 0.06 5.38
CA ASP A 132 12.58 -0.06 6.70
C ASP A 132 13.32 -1.07 7.61
N PHE A 133 14.18 -1.93 7.06
CA PHE A 133 14.81 -3.05 7.77
C PHE A 133 16.33 -3.05 7.74
N ASN A 134 16.97 -2.22 6.90
CA ASN A 134 18.43 -2.16 6.83
C ASN A 134 18.96 -0.75 6.53
N ILE A 135 20.18 -0.50 6.97
CA ILE A 135 21.03 0.64 6.60
C ILE A 135 22.34 0.06 6.09
N GLY A 136 22.57 0.11 4.79
CA GLY A 136 23.68 -0.59 4.17
C GLY A 136 23.57 -2.10 4.43
N LYS A 137 24.60 -2.70 5.02
CA LYS A 137 24.65 -4.13 5.35
C LYS A 137 24.03 -4.45 6.73
N GLU A 138 23.82 -3.45 7.58
CA GLU A 138 23.33 -3.62 8.93
C GLU A 138 21.81 -3.67 9.00
N LEU A 139 21.28 -4.55 9.84
CA LEU A 139 19.84 -4.63 10.08
C LEU A 139 19.42 -3.59 11.11
N ARG A 140 18.29 -2.96 10.84
CA ARG A 140 17.63 -2.08 11.82
C ARG A 140 17.03 -2.89 12.95
N THR A 141 17.21 -2.37 14.18
CA THR A 141 16.74 -2.99 15.42
C THR A 141 15.76 -2.10 16.18
N ASP A 142 15.31 -1.01 15.56
CA ASP A 142 14.28 -0.16 16.15
C ASP A 142 12.96 -0.91 16.34
N LYS A 143 12.13 -0.39 17.24
CA LYS A 143 10.86 -1.00 17.64
C LYS A 143 9.93 -1.34 16.48
N GLU A 144 9.85 -0.47 15.46
CA GLU A 144 8.98 -0.69 14.30
C GLU A 144 9.52 -1.79 13.38
N ALA A 145 10.81 -1.76 13.05
CA ALA A 145 11.43 -2.80 12.25
C ALA A 145 11.27 -4.18 12.90
N MET A 146 11.52 -4.28 14.21
CA MET A 146 11.36 -5.53 14.96
C MET A 146 9.90 -6.00 15.01
N LYS A 147 8.94 -5.08 15.17
CA LYS A 147 7.51 -5.38 15.14
C LYS A 147 7.09 -5.99 13.81
N TYR A 148 7.43 -5.36 12.68
CA TYR A 148 7.06 -5.87 11.36
C TYR A 148 7.73 -7.20 11.03
N ARG A 149 9.00 -7.40 11.44
CA ARG A 149 9.66 -8.70 11.32
C ARG A 149 8.89 -9.80 12.06
N LYS A 150 8.48 -9.54 13.29
CA LYS A 150 7.68 -10.48 14.09
C LYS A 150 6.29 -10.72 13.50
N ASP A 151 5.68 -9.69 12.93
CA ASP A 151 4.32 -9.77 12.38
C ASP A 151 4.26 -10.58 11.08
N TRP A 152 5.36 -10.62 10.31
CA TRP A 152 5.35 -11.24 8.99
C TRP A 152 6.15 -12.53 8.91
N ILE A 153 7.31 -12.64 9.56
CA ILE A 153 8.19 -13.81 9.42
C ILE A 153 7.73 -14.95 10.34
N GLY A 154 7.60 -16.15 9.78
CA GLY A 154 7.17 -17.36 10.51
C GLY A 154 5.69 -17.37 10.86
N THR A 155 4.86 -16.52 10.25
CA THR A 155 3.45 -16.34 10.62
C THR A 155 2.49 -16.81 9.53
N GLU A 156 1.18 -16.84 9.84
CA GLU A 156 0.15 -17.11 8.84
C GLU A 156 0.06 -16.01 7.76
N LYS A 157 0.48 -14.78 8.05
CA LYS A 157 0.57 -13.73 7.03
C LYS A 157 1.63 -14.04 5.96
N GLU A 158 2.77 -14.59 6.37
CA GLU A 158 3.78 -15.09 5.43
C GLU A 158 3.20 -16.17 4.51
N LYS A 159 2.55 -17.18 5.10
CA LYS A 159 1.96 -18.29 4.34
C LYS A 159 0.92 -17.81 3.34
N LEU A 160 0.03 -16.91 3.78
CA LEU A 160 -0.99 -16.31 2.93
C LEU A 160 -0.37 -15.49 1.79
N ASN A 161 0.61 -14.66 2.09
CA ASN A 161 1.28 -13.85 1.06
C ASN A 161 1.95 -14.73 0.01
N LYS A 162 2.68 -15.77 0.43
CA LYS A 162 3.27 -16.76 -0.48
C LYS A 162 2.19 -17.44 -1.33
N TYR A 163 1.12 -17.88 -0.71
CA TYR A 163 0.02 -18.54 -1.40
C TYR A 163 -0.57 -17.66 -2.50
N ILE A 164 -0.96 -16.42 -2.17
CA ILE A 164 -1.54 -15.48 -3.12
C ILE A 164 -0.54 -15.10 -4.21
N ALA A 165 0.71 -14.81 -3.85
CA ALA A 165 1.73 -14.39 -4.80
C ALA A 165 2.06 -15.48 -5.84
N HIS A 166 2.02 -16.76 -5.44
CA HIS A 166 2.22 -17.86 -6.37
C HIS A 166 1.00 -18.15 -7.25
N ASP A 167 -0.22 -18.05 -6.70
CA ASP A 167 -1.45 -18.40 -7.41
C ASP A 167 -2.00 -17.28 -8.32
N CYS A 168 -1.90 -16.00 -7.94
CA CYS A 168 -2.42 -14.88 -8.72
C CYS A 168 -1.80 -14.79 -10.13
N ASP A 169 -2.48 -14.15 -11.06
CA ASP A 169 -2.03 -14.03 -12.45
C ASP A 169 -0.93 -12.97 -12.63
N ARG A 170 -0.99 -11.88 -11.87
CA ARG A 170 0.00 -10.79 -11.90
C ARG A 170 0.20 -10.20 -10.50
N ILE A 171 1.40 -9.64 -10.30
CA ILE A 171 1.75 -8.85 -9.14
C ILE A 171 2.07 -7.44 -9.61
N VAL A 172 1.38 -6.44 -9.08
CA VAL A 172 1.62 -5.04 -9.40
C VAL A 172 2.30 -4.37 -8.21
N THR A 173 3.40 -3.68 -8.50
CA THR A 173 4.16 -2.93 -7.49
C THR A 173 4.09 -1.44 -7.83
N GLY A 174 3.73 -0.61 -6.84
CA GLY A 174 3.55 0.84 -7.02
C GLY A 174 4.82 1.65 -6.77
N LEU A 175 5.76 1.10 -6.02
CA LEU A 175 7.04 1.71 -5.68
C LEU A 175 8.19 0.79 -6.05
N TYR A 176 9.36 1.38 -6.36
CA TYR A 176 10.54 0.64 -6.77
C TYR A 176 11.02 -0.35 -5.72
N GLU A 177 10.92 0.01 -4.45
CA GLU A 177 11.33 -0.85 -3.33
C GLU A 177 10.56 -2.19 -3.32
N TYR A 178 9.25 -2.18 -3.53
CA TYR A 178 8.47 -3.42 -3.66
C TYR A 178 8.85 -4.19 -4.92
N TRP A 179 9.05 -3.47 -6.04
CA TRP A 179 9.48 -4.10 -7.29
C TRP A 179 10.82 -4.80 -7.13
N ALA A 180 11.79 -4.20 -6.45
CA ALA A 180 13.11 -4.78 -6.20
C ALA A 180 13.04 -6.08 -5.36
N CYS A 181 12.01 -6.22 -4.51
CA CYS A 181 11.78 -7.41 -3.70
C CYS A 181 11.03 -8.52 -4.46
N TYR A 182 10.08 -8.16 -5.32
CA TYR A 182 9.24 -9.14 -6.02
C TYR A 182 9.79 -9.60 -7.37
N LYS A 183 10.38 -8.68 -8.14
CA LYS A 183 10.85 -8.97 -9.51
C LYS A 183 11.87 -10.09 -9.62
N PRO A 184 12.88 -10.20 -8.74
CA PRO A 184 13.84 -11.29 -8.79
C PRO A 184 13.23 -12.68 -8.56
N ILE A 185 12.10 -12.75 -7.81
CA ILE A 185 11.44 -14.00 -7.44
C ILE A 185 10.39 -14.41 -8.49
N PHE A 186 9.59 -13.46 -8.96
CA PHE A 186 8.41 -13.74 -9.80
C PHE A 186 8.58 -13.33 -11.27
N GLY A 187 9.72 -12.81 -11.67
CA GLY A 187 10.05 -12.52 -13.06
C GLY A 187 9.00 -11.68 -13.78
N SER A 188 8.55 -12.14 -14.95
CA SER A 188 7.54 -11.45 -15.79
C SER A 188 6.16 -11.34 -15.16
N LYS A 189 5.86 -12.11 -14.11
CA LYS A 189 4.63 -11.98 -13.33
C LYS A 189 4.55 -10.66 -12.59
N THR A 190 5.69 -10.06 -12.21
CA THR A 190 5.79 -8.77 -11.53
C THR A 190 5.86 -7.62 -12.53
N VAL A 191 4.93 -6.69 -12.41
CA VAL A 191 4.82 -5.48 -13.23
C VAL A 191 4.99 -4.25 -12.33
N PHE A 192 5.86 -3.33 -12.71
CA PHE A 192 5.95 -2.02 -12.09
C PHE A 192 4.91 -1.08 -12.72
N CYS A 193 4.05 -0.52 -11.89
CA CYS A 193 3.08 0.49 -12.28
C CYS A 193 2.98 1.51 -11.15
N ALA A 194 3.53 2.69 -11.35
CA ALA A 194 3.54 3.75 -10.35
C ALA A 194 2.12 4.06 -9.84
N TYR A 195 2.05 4.52 -8.59
CA TYR A 195 0.76 4.87 -7.99
C TYR A 195 0.00 5.90 -8.82
N PRO A 196 -1.33 5.72 -8.96
CA PRO A 196 -2.16 6.66 -9.71
C PRO A 196 -2.22 8.01 -8.99
N ILE A 197 -2.10 9.08 -9.76
CA ILE A 197 -2.25 10.45 -9.27
C ILE A 197 -3.30 11.19 -10.10
N VAL A 198 -3.96 12.15 -9.46
CA VAL A 198 -4.78 13.14 -10.17
C VAL A 198 -3.95 14.42 -10.27
N PRO A 199 -3.44 14.76 -11.46
CA PRO A 199 -2.65 15.97 -11.60
C PRO A 199 -3.52 17.19 -11.30
N LYS A 200 -2.99 18.11 -10.49
CA LYS A 200 -3.56 19.44 -10.32
C LYS A 200 -2.80 20.40 -11.22
N HIS A 201 -3.52 21.13 -12.03
CA HIS A 201 -2.93 22.26 -12.75
C HIS A 201 -2.64 23.36 -11.73
N THR A 202 -1.36 23.65 -11.55
CA THR A 202 -0.91 24.80 -10.75
C THR A 202 0.04 25.59 -11.63
N GLU A 203 -0.17 26.90 -11.67
CA GLU A 203 0.80 27.78 -12.31
C GLU A 203 2.15 27.69 -11.61
N PRO A 204 3.25 27.56 -12.36
CA PRO A 204 4.58 27.54 -11.77
C PRO A 204 4.82 28.83 -10.97
N ARG A 205 5.17 28.69 -9.70
CA ARG A 205 5.60 29.86 -8.91
C ARG A 205 6.95 30.32 -9.44
N LYS A 206 7.07 31.63 -9.68
CA LYS A 206 8.39 32.24 -9.94
C LYS A 206 9.21 32.14 -8.65
N PHE A 207 10.46 31.74 -8.79
CA PHE A 207 11.39 31.75 -7.66
C PHE A 207 11.69 33.20 -7.25
N ASP A 208 11.44 33.53 -6.02
CA ASP A 208 11.59 34.86 -5.43
C ASP A 208 12.90 34.99 -4.62
N GLY A 209 13.81 34.04 -4.72
CA GLY A 209 15.07 34.00 -3.97
C GLY A 209 14.95 33.25 -2.63
N THR A 210 13.77 32.85 -2.22
CA THR A 210 13.54 32.12 -0.94
C THR A 210 13.17 30.66 -1.19
N LEU A 211 13.95 29.76 -0.64
CA LEU A 211 13.64 28.32 -0.62
C LEU A 211 12.69 28.02 0.56
N ARG A 212 11.49 27.53 0.24
CA ARG A 212 10.49 27.16 1.24
C ARG A 212 10.47 25.67 1.45
N LEU A 213 10.84 25.24 2.64
CA LEU A 213 10.86 23.83 3.07
C LEU A 213 9.61 23.52 3.88
N PHE A 214 8.85 22.51 3.44
CA PHE A 214 7.76 21.94 4.24
C PHE A 214 8.19 20.58 4.80
N ILE A 215 8.11 20.41 6.11
CA ILE A 215 8.50 19.17 6.80
C ILE A 215 7.31 18.70 7.65
N GLY A 216 6.66 17.61 7.22
CA GLY A 216 5.63 16.93 8.00
C GLY A 216 6.26 15.96 9.00
N ILE A 217 5.93 16.09 10.28
CA ILE A 217 6.46 15.25 11.35
C ILE A 217 5.37 14.33 11.88
N ASN A 218 5.65 13.04 11.93
CA ASN A 218 4.90 12.09 12.74
C ASN A 218 5.78 11.69 13.92
N LYS A 219 5.48 12.23 15.11
CA LYS A 219 6.30 12.05 16.33
C LYS A 219 6.52 10.57 16.68
N GLU A 220 5.51 9.72 16.52
CA GLU A 220 5.60 8.30 16.85
C GLU A 220 6.51 7.51 15.90
N ARG A 221 6.76 8.02 14.70
CA ARG A 221 7.51 7.36 13.62
C ARG A 221 8.71 8.16 13.13
N SER A 222 9.14 9.17 13.89
CA SER A 222 10.18 10.11 13.48
C SER A 222 11.50 9.41 13.13
N VAL A 223 12.01 8.57 14.02
CA VAL A 223 13.25 7.80 13.80
C VAL A 223 13.10 6.81 12.63
N TYR A 224 11.97 6.14 12.56
CA TYR A 224 11.70 5.18 11.49
C TYR A 224 11.70 5.83 10.09
N LYS A 225 11.16 7.05 9.99
CA LYS A 225 11.10 7.82 8.73
C LYS A 225 12.31 8.72 8.48
N GLY A 226 13.25 8.79 9.40
CA GLY A 226 14.41 9.69 9.31
C GLY A 226 14.05 11.17 9.35
N THR A 227 12.91 11.52 9.96
CA THR A 227 12.43 12.90 10.05
C THR A 227 13.36 13.77 10.91
N ASP A 228 13.98 13.19 11.91
CA ASP A 228 15.01 13.79 12.74
C ASP A 228 16.23 14.24 11.91
N ILE A 229 16.69 13.41 10.97
CA ILE A 229 17.79 13.72 10.05
C ILE A 229 17.40 14.87 9.11
N MET A 230 16.20 14.81 8.51
CA MET A 230 15.70 15.87 7.64
C MET A 230 15.55 17.20 8.37
N LEU A 231 15.07 17.15 9.61
CA LEU A 231 14.88 18.35 10.43
C LEU A 231 16.22 18.99 10.81
N GLN A 232 17.22 18.18 11.13
CA GLN A 232 18.56 18.70 11.40
C GLN A 232 19.17 19.34 10.16
N ALA A 233 19.13 18.66 9.02
CA ALA A 233 19.63 19.21 7.75
C ALA A 233 18.95 20.54 7.37
N ALA A 234 17.63 20.65 7.60
CA ALA A 234 16.91 21.89 7.34
C ALA A 234 17.32 23.04 8.29
N LYS A 235 17.62 22.72 9.54
CA LYS A 235 18.17 23.70 10.51
C LYS A 235 19.56 24.18 10.11
N ASP A 236 20.44 23.27 9.72
CA ASP A 236 21.79 23.58 9.26
C ASP A 236 21.75 24.50 8.02
N LEU A 237 20.86 24.21 7.08
CA LEU A 237 20.63 25.09 5.92
C LEU A 237 20.08 26.47 6.33
N LYS A 238 19.17 26.54 7.30
CA LYS A 238 18.64 27.83 7.79
C LYS A 238 19.73 28.63 8.48
N GLU A 239 20.61 28.00 9.22
CA GLU A 239 21.77 28.65 9.86
C GLU A 239 22.75 29.20 8.83
N GLU A 240 23.07 28.42 7.77
CA GLU A 240 24.00 28.81 6.73
C GLU A 240 23.48 29.90 5.80
N TYR A 241 22.19 29.81 5.38
CA TYR A 241 21.62 30.68 4.34
C TYR A 241 20.65 31.74 4.87
N GLY A 242 20.37 31.78 6.16
CA GLY A 242 19.59 32.82 6.82
C GLY A 242 18.18 32.97 6.23
N ASP A 243 17.81 34.21 5.85
CA ASP A 243 16.47 34.52 5.36
C ASP A 243 16.12 33.94 3.98
N LYS A 244 17.12 33.36 3.29
CA LYS A 244 16.86 32.64 2.04
C LYS A 244 16.17 31.29 2.25
N ILE A 245 16.08 30.81 3.48
CA ILE A 245 15.40 29.56 3.83
C ILE A 245 14.20 29.88 4.74
N GLU A 246 13.03 29.49 4.31
CA GLU A 246 11.79 29.49 5.10
C GLU A 246 11.39 28.07 5.46
N MET A 247 11.17 27.80 6.74
CA MET A 247 10.81 26.46 7.22
C MET A 247 9.35 26.47 7.71
N ASN A 248 8.54 25.55 7.18
CA ASN A 248 7.20 25.25 7.66
C ASN A 248 7.17 23.81 8.17
N ILE A 249 7.05 23.67 9.49
CA ILE A 249 7.04 22.37 10.17
C ILE A 249 5.60 22.10 10.63
N ALA A 250 5.03 20.97 10.16
CA ALA A 250 3.70 20.49 10.54
C ALA A 250 3.82 19.19 11.34
N GLU A 251 3.13 19.12 12.51
CA GLU A 251 3.08 17.96 13.41
C GLU A 251 1.70 17.28 13.37
#